data_5a9b38c4926eb13341247169eb219f10
#
_entry.id   5a9b38c4926eb13341247169eb219f10
#
_cell.length_a   1.000
_cell.length_b   1.000
_cell.length_c   1.000
_cell.angle_alpha   90.00
_cell.angle_beta   90.00
_cell.angle_gamma   90.00
#
_symmetry.space_group_name_H-M   'P 1'
#
loop_
_entity.id
_entity.type
_entity.pdbx_description
1 polymer ?
#
loop_
_entity_poly.entity_id
_entity_poly.type
_entity_poly.pdbx_seq_one_letter_code
_entity_poly.pdbx_strand_id
1 'polypeptide(L)'
;MVTASLDGAFRLPRYAGRLYSVSGARGERAGGVFHPKLLVQLGRRKGRLLIGSANLTASGIAGNLEIVSELRATAEPSGEQRILRQAFDYLLRHLDQGDPAVEAQLEFLRRRTPWLSETESALGAVSLTDGTLAAFLASGAGAALADRFIGLVDEPIHRL
;
A
#
# COMPACT_ATOMS: atom_id res chain seq x y z
N MET A 1 -2.94 8.02 11.02
CA MET A 1 -4.17 7.53 10.38
C MET A 1 -4.03 6.03 10.20
N VAL A 2 -5.00 5.27 10.60
CA VAL A 2 -5.12 3.86 10.26
C VAL A 2 -6.38 3.72 9.43
N THR A 3 -6.23 3.27 8.20
CA THR A 3 -7.36 2.88 7.36
C THR A 3 -7.31 1.37 7.23
N ALA A 4 -8.36 0.70 7.65
CA ALA A 4 -8.52 -0.73 7.47
C ALA A 4 -9.66 -0.96 6.46
N SER A 5 -9.41 -1.81 5.51
CA SER A 5 -10.47 -2.35 4.65
C SER A 5 -11.06 -3.57 5.32
N LEU A 6 -12.37 -3.63 5.33
CA LEU A 6 -13.12 -4.72 5.94
C LEU A 6 -13.89 -5.45 4.86
N ASP A 7 -13.70 -6.75 4.81
CA ASP A 7 -14.47 -7.65 3.97
C ASP A 7 -15.58 -8.28 4.82
N GLY A 8 -16.83 -8.14 4.37
CA GLY A 8 -17.99 -8.85 4.91
C GLY A 8 -18.37 -8.54 6.36
N ALA A 9 -18.62 -9.57 7.14
CA ALA A 9 -19.26 -9.51 8.46
C ALA A 9 -18.36 -9.08 9.63
N PHE A 10 -17.44 -8.16 9.42
CA PHE A 10 -16.53 -7.70 10.47
C PHE A 10 -17.22 -6.72 11.43
N ARG A 11 -17.07 -6.96 12.74
CA ARG A 11 -17.48 -5.98 13.75
C ARG A 11 -16.45 -4.87 13.84
N LEU A 12 -16.88 -3.63 13.65
CA LEU A 12 -16.02 -2.47 13.83
C LEU A 12 -15.42 -2.47 15.23
N PRO A 13 -14.10 -2.25 15.37
CA PRO A 13 -13.46 -2.10 16.67
C PRO A 13 -14.08 -0.96 17.46
N ARG A 14 -14.08 -1.09 18.81
CA ARG A 14 -14.71 -0.13 19.74
C ARG A 14 -14.30 1.34 19.52
N TYR A 15 -13.11 1.56 19.01
CA TYR A 15 -12.55 2.90 18.79
C TYR A 15 -12.57 3.36 17.34
N ALA A 16 -13.21 2.60 16.43
CA ALA A 16 -13.41 3.02 15.05
C ALA A 16 -14.20 4.34 15.00
N GLY A 17 -13.77 5.26 14.16
CA GLY A 17 -14.34 6.60 14.07
C GLY A 17 -13.89 7.58 15.15
N ARG A 18 -13.22 7.12 16.20
CA ARG A 18 -12.65 7.99 17.26
C ARG A 18 -11.14 8.22 17.09
N LEU A 19 -10.37 7.13 16.99
CA LEU A 19 -8.92 7.18 16.85
C LEU A 19 -8.45 6.95 15.41
N TYR A 20 -9.27 6.33 14.59
CA TYR A 20 -8.98 6.01 13.21
C TYR A 20 -10.27 5.88 12.40
N SER A 21 -10.17 6.13 11.13
CA SER A 21 -11.26 5.88 10.17
C SER A 21 -11.15 4.47 9.61
N VAL A 22 -12.30 3.88 9.36
CA VAL A 22 -12.42 2.59 8.66
C VAL A 22 -13.23 2.83 7.40
N SER A 23 -12.66 2.47 6.27
CA SER A 23 -13.31 2.55 4.98
C SER A 23 -13.45 1.15 4.41
N GLY A 24 -14.60 0.84 3.84
CA GLY A 24 -14.79 -0.37 3.05
C GLY A 24 -14.00 -0.25 1.75
N ALA A 25 -13.36 -1.33 1.32
CA ALA A 25 -12.80 -1.42 -0.02
C ALA A 25 -13.53 -2.51 -0.79
N ARG A 26 -13.81 -2.23 -2.05
CA ARG A 26 -14.38 -3.22 -2.97
C ARG A 26 -13.28 -3.75 -3.88
N GLY A 27 -13.30 -5.05 -4.14
CA GLY A 27 -12.49 -5.61 -5.21
C GLY A 27 -12.85 -4.94 -6.55
N GLU A 28 -11.88 -4.69 -7.40
CA GLU A 28 -12.10 -4.05 -8.70
C GLU A 28 -12.93 -4.91 -9.68
N ARG A 29 -13.06 -6.20 -9.40
CA ARG A 29 -13.91 -7.13 -10.18
C ARG A 29 -15.11 -7.56 -9.35
N ALA A 30 -16.27 -7.71 -9.98
CA ALA A 30 -17.44 -8.33 -9.34
C ALA A 30 -17.05 -9.72 -8.80
N GLY A 31 -17.24 -9.92 -7.49
CA GLY A 31 -16.85 -11.16 -6.81
C GLY A 31 -15.35 -11.26 -6.41
N GLY A 32 -14.55 -10.23 -6.69
CA GLY A 32 -13.17 -10.18 -6.24
C GLY A 32 -13.05 -9.84 -4.75
N VAL A 33 -12.05 -10.44 -4.07
CA VAL A 33 -11.74 -10.18 -2.67
C VAL A 33 -10.61 -9.15 -2.59
N PHE A 34 -10.81 -8.09 -1.81
CA PHE A 34 -9.74 -7.16 -1.45
C PHE A 34 -8.99 -7.69 -0.24
N HIS A 35 -7.81 -8.25 -0.47
CA HIS A 35 -7.04 -8.93 0.59
C HIS A 35 -5.54 -8.54 0.66
N PRO A 36 -5.15 -7.30 0.40
CA PRO A 36 -3.76 -6.89 0.57
C PRO A 36 -3.39 -6.78 2.05
N LYS A 37 -2.15 -7.10 2.37
CA LYS A 37 -1.55 -6.87 3.68
C LYS A 37 -0.45 -5.85 3.52
N LEU A 38 -0.87 -4.62 3.53
CA LEU A 38 -0.06 -3.45 3.23
C LEU A 38 -0.23 -2.42 4.34
N LEU A 39 0.87 -1.95 4.90
CA LEU A 39 0.89 -0.84 5.85
C LEU A 39 1.84 0.26 5.35
N VAL A 40 1.30 1.45 5.19
CA VAL A 40 2.09 2.65 4.89
C VAL A 40 2.08 3.55 6.12
N GLN A 41 3.27 3.88 6.63
CA GLN A 41 3.44 4.86 7.70
C GLN A 41 4.19 6.07 7.17
N LEU A 42 3.62 7.25 7.37
CA LEU A 42 4.15 8.51 6.85
C LEU A 42 4.41 9.49 7.98
N GLY A 43 5.58 10.09 7.94
CA GLY A 43 6.00 11.17 8.80
C GLY A 43 6.47 12.37 7.99
N ARG A 44 6.82 13.48 8.67
CA ARG A 44 7.21 14.73 8.01
C ARG A 44 8.41 14.61 7.07
N ARG A 45 9.36 13.73 7.37
CA ARG A 45 10.62 13.58 6.64
C ARG A 45 10.99 12.15 6.27
N LYS A 46 10.17 11.19 6.65
CA LYS A 46 10.41 9.77 6.40
C LYS A 46 9.11 8.99 6.38
N GLY A 47 9.12 7.87 5.70
CA GLY A 47 8.02 6.92 5.65
C GLY A 47 8.53 5.50 5.56
N ARG A 48 7.63 4.56 5.73
CA ARG A 48 7.92 3.14 5.49
C ARG A 48 6.70 2.42 4.94
N LEU A 49 7.00 1.40 4.19
CA LEU A 49 6.07 0.46 3.61
C LEU A 49 6.36 -0.90 4.21
N LEU A 50 5.34 -1.58 4.70
CA LEU A 50 5.37 -2.97 5.09
C LEU A 50 4.41 -3.73 4.19
N ILE A 51 4.87 -4.82 3.60
CA ILE A 51 4.07 -5.76 2.80
C ILE A 51 4.36 -7.16 3.32
N GLY A 52 3.31 -7.95 3.56
CA GLY A 52 3.53 -9.28 4.08
C GLY A 52 2.34 -10.20 4.01
N SER A 53 2.45 -11.35 4.64
CA SER A 53 1.38 -12.34 4.77
C SER A 53 0.49 -12.10 5.98
N ALA A 54 0.97 -11.35 6.98
CA ALA A 54 0.30 -11.13 8.25
C ALA A 54 -1.00 -10.32 8.13
N ASN A 55 -2.08 -10.85 8.65
CA ASN A 55 -3.27 -10.04 8.92
C ASN A 55 -3.05 -9.16 10.16
N LEU A 56 -3.72 -8.02 10.23
CA LEU A 56 -3.69 -7.15 11.40
C LEU A 56 -4.61 -7.71 12.51
N THR A 57 -4.32 -8.93 12.94
CA THR A 57 -5.02 -9.68 13.99
C THR A 57 -4.03 -10.14 15.04
N ALA A 58 -4.51 -10.52 16.21
CA ALA A 58 -3.64 -11.03 17.28
C ALA A 58 -2.81 -12.26 16.83
N SER A 59 -3.43 -13.19 16.11
CA SER A 59 -2.76 -14.37 15.57
C SER A 59 -1.75 -14.01 14.47
N GLY A 60 -2.09 -13.10 13.56
CA GLY A 60 -1.18 -12.67 12.49
C GLY A 60 0.01 -11.85 13.00
N ILE A 61 -0.12 -11.16 14.14
CA ILE A 61 0.96 -10.35 14.71
C ILE A 61 1.84 -11.14 15.67
N ALA A 62 1.27 -12.06 16.44
CA ALA A 62 1.97 -12.69 17.55
C ALA A 62 1.87 -14.23 17.60
N GLY A 63 1.06 -14.87 16.77
CA GLY A 63 0.78 -16.31 16.85
C GLY A 63 1.24 -17.14 15.66
N ASN A 64 1.35 -16.53 14.48
CA ASN A 64 1.69 -17.24 13.25
C ASN A 64 3.14 -16.94 12.84
N LEU A 65 3.71 -17.85 12.05
CA LEU A 65 4.93 -17.55 11.30
C LEU A 65 4.55 -16.75 10.05
N GLU A 66 4.99 -15.50 9.99
CA GLU A 66 4.64 -14.57 8.93
C GLU A 66 5.89 -13.98 8.28
N ILE A 67 5.80 -13.64 7.02
CA ILE A 67 6.87 -12.95 6.28
C ILE A 67 6.43 -11.51 6.04
N VAL A 68 7.31 -10.57 6.35
CA VAL A 68 7.09 -9.14 6.11
C VAL A 68 8.32 -8.53 5.46
N SER A 69 8.12 -7.85 4.34
CA SER A 69 9.13 -7.00 3.72
C SER A 69 8.94 -5.57 4.17
N GLU A 70 10.03 -4.91 4.55
CA GLU A 70 10.04 -3.49 4.91
C GLU A 70 10.87 -2.69 3.91
N LEU A 71 10.31 -1.56 3.46
CA LEU A 71 11.02 -0.55 2.70
C LEU A 71 10.90 0.78 3.43
N ARG A 72 12.03 1.48 3.58
CA ARG A 72 12.10 2.79 4.24
C ARG A 72 12.48 3.85 3.23
N ALA A 73 11.77 4.98 3.26
CA ALA A 73 12.05 6.14 2.44
C ALA A 73 12.23 7.39 3.31
N THR A 74 13.01 8.33 2.82
CA THR A 74 13.15 9.67 3.40
C THR A 74 12.57 10.72 2.48
N ALA A 75 12.62 11.98 2.88
CA ALA A 75 12.25 13.11 2.04
C ALA A 75 13.25 13.38 0.90
N GLU A 76 14.41 12.72 0.91
CA GLU A 76 15.38 12.81 -0.18
C GLU A 76 14.90 11.97 -1.38
N PRO A 77 14.99 12.51 -2.62
CA PRO A 77 14.59 11.77 -3.82
C PRO A 77 15.34 10.45 -3.96
N SER A 78 14.61 9.36 -4.07
CA SER A 78 15.18 8.00 -4.16
C SER A 78 14.20 7.01 -4.79
N GLY A 79 14.70 5.81 -5.16
CA GLY A 79 13.85 4.71 -5.61
C GLY A 79 12.86 4.26 -4.54
N GLU A 80 13.30 4.23 -3.29
CA GLU A 80 12.45 3.90 -2.14
C GLU A 80 11.27 4.87 -2.00
N GLN A 81 11.51 6.15 -2.24
CA GLN A 81 10.44 7.16 -2.22
C GLN A 81 9.41 6.89 -3.32
N ARG A 82 9.87 6.52 -4.53
CA ARG A 82 8.98 6.18 -5.66
C ARG A 82 8.14 4.93 -5.37
N ILE A 83 8.75 3.87 -4.81
CA ILE A 83 8.00 2.66 -4.41
C ILE A 83 6.96 2.99 -3.32
N LEU A 84 7.33 3.78 -2.33
CA LEU A 84 6.41 4.21 -1.29
C LEU A 84 5.25 5.03 -1.87
N ARG A 85 5.51 5.89 -2.84
CA ARG A 85 4.50 6.64 -3.56
C ARG A 85 3.55 5.74 -4.33
N GLN A 86 4.06 4.75 -5.08
CA GLN A 86 3.24 3.78 -5.81
C GLN A 86 2.30 3.02 -4.87
N ALA A 87 2.82 2.56 -3.72
CA ALA A 87 2.02 1.88 -2.70
C ALA A 87 0.96 2.80 -2.08
N PHE A 88 1.28 4.06 -1.86
CA PHE A 88 0.33 5.06 -1.37
C PHE A 88 -0.78 5.34 -2.37
N ASP A 89 -0.44 5.53 -3.65
CA ASP A 89 -1.43 5.73 -4.73
C ASP A 89 -2.33 4.50 -4.92
N TYR A 90 -1.78 3.30 -4.75
CA TYR A 90 -2.58 2.08 -4.73
C TYR A 90 -3.63 2.13 -3.61
N LEU A 91 -3.24 2.48 -2.39
CA LEU A 91 -4.19 2.63 -1.28
C LEU A 91 -5.24 3.70 -1.55
N LEU A 92 -4.85 4.85 -2.11
CA LEU A 92 -5.78 5.94 -2.42
C LEU A 92 -6.92 5.50 -3.36
N ARG A 93 -6.65 4.62 -4.32
CA ARG A 93 -7.66 4.10 -5.25
C ARG A 93 -8.74 3.26 -4.57
N HIS A 94 -8.42 2.67 -3.42
CA HIS A 94 -9.33 1.80 -2.66
C HIS A 94 -10.00 2.50 -1.47
N LEU A 95 -9.71 3.78 -1.25
CA LEU A 95 -10.39 4.58 -0.24
C LEU A 95 -11.73 5.13 -0.79
N ASP A 96 -12.71 5.21 0.08
CA ASP A 96 -13.95 5.95 -0.23
C ASP A 96 -13.66 7.45 -0.17
N GLN A 97 -13.39 8.03 -1.33
CA GLN A 97 -13.08 9.46 -1.46
C GLN A 97 -14.30 10.36 -1.28
N GLY A 98 -15.50 9.79 -1.19
CA GLY A 98 -16.71 10.53 -0.86
C GLY A 98 -16.97 10.67 0.64
N ASP A 99 -16.18 9.99 1.48
CA ASP A 99 -16.26 10.12 2.93
C ASP A 99 -15.50 11.39 3.41
N PRO A 100 -16.20 12.40 3.97
CA PRO A 100 -15.56 13.63 4.45
C PRO A 100 -14.45 13.40 5.49
N ALA A 101 -14.54 12.35 6.29
CA ALA A 101 -13.51 12.01 7.26
C ALA A 101 -12.23 11.49 6.57
N VAL A 102 -12.39 10.72 5.50
CA VAL A 102 -11.27 10.27 4.66
C VAL A 102 -10.63 11.47 3.96
N GLU A 103 -11.41 12.35 3.36
CA GLU A 103 -10.89 13.55 2.68
C GLU A 103 -10.11 14.46 3.61
N ALA A 104 -10.65 14.76 4.79
CA ALA A 104 -9.96 15.59 5.80
C ALA A 104 -8.62 14.97 6.24
N GLN A 105 -8.57 13.65 6.36
CA GLN A 105 -7.33 12.94 6.71
C GLN A 105 -6.32 12.94 5.56
N LEU A 106 -6.76 12.78 4.32
CA LEU A 106 -5.90 12.86 3.15
C LEU A 106 -5.30 14.27 3.00
N GLU A 107 -6.10 15.31 3.20
CA GLU A 107 -5.61 16.68 3.20
C GLU A 107 -4.59 16.94 4.30
N PHE A 108 -4.85 16.45 5.51
CA PHE A 108 -3.88 16.50 6.62
C PHE A 108 -2.57 15.81 6.25
N LEU A 109 -2.63 14.62 5.63
CA LEU A 109 -1.45 13.89 5.18
C LEU A 109 -0.67 14.68 4.13
N ARG A 110 -1.33 15.18 3.08
CA ARG A 110 -0.69 15.96 2.00
C ARG A 110 0.07 17.16 2.56
N ARG A 111 -0.52 17.88 3.52
CA ARG A 111 0.15 19.00 4.18
C ARG A 111 1.35 18.59 5.03
N ARG A 112 1.32 17.40 5.60
CA ARG A 112 2.39 16.89 6.50
C ARG A 112 3.49 16.16 5.75
N THR A 113 3.24 15.69 4.54
CA THR A 113 4.16 14.89 3.74
C THR A 113 4.26 15.41 2.30
N PRO A 114 4.58 16.71 2.10
CA PRO A 114 4.68 17.28 0.75
C PRO A 114 5.70 16.54 -0.09
N TRP A 115 6.79 16.07 0.51
CA TRP A 115 7.83 15.29 -0.14
C TRP A 115 7.30 14.03 -0.87
N LEU A 116 6.26 13.39 -0.32
CA LEU A 116 5.65 12.24 -0.99
C LEU A 116 4.69 12.67 -2.10
N SER A 117 3.96 13.77 -1.91
CA SER A 117 3.00 14.28 -2.90
C SER A 117 3.68 14.79 -4.18
N GLU A 118 4.89 15.30 -4.06
CA GLU A 118 5.72 15.82 -5.16
C GLU A 118 6.50 14.71 -5.89
N THR A 119 6.55 13.51 -5.32
CA THR A 119 7.24 12.37 -5.92
C THR A 119 6.46 11.85 -7.12
N GLU A 120 7.16 11.64 -8.23
CA GLU A 120 6.59 11.03 -9.43
C GLU A 120 6.17 9.58 -9.16
N SER A 121 4.96 9.23 -9.57
CA SER A 121 4.42 7.88 -9.49
C SER A 121 4.63 7.14 -10.81
N ALA A 122 5.87 6.85 -11.13
CA ALA A 122 6.18 6.04 -12.31
C ALA A 122 5.91 4.55 -12.02
N LEU A 123 5.23 3.88 -12.95
CA LEU A 123 5.08 2.41 -12.90
C LEU A 123 6.37 1.76 -13.40
N GLY A 124 6.71 0.61 -12.83
CA GLY A 124 7.85 -0.20 -13.23
C GLY A 124 8.92 -0.36 -12.15
N ALA A 125 10.01 -0.99 -12.53
CA ALA A 125 11.16 -1.17 -11.65
C ALA A 125 11.94 0.13 -11.48
N VAL A 126 12.43 0.36 -10.27
CA VAL A 126 13.30 1.49 -9.92
C VAL A 126 14.53 1.01 -9.20
N SER A 127 15.65 1.68 -9.38
CA SER A 127 16.87 1.41 -8.61
C SER A 127 16.75 2.02 -7.22
N LEU A 128 16.98 1.21 -6.21
CA LEU A 128 17.08 1.64 -4.81
C LEU A 128 18.47 2.21 -4.52
N THR A 129 18.63 2.83 -3.36
CA THR A 129 19.91 3.45 -2.94
C THR A 129 21.04 2.45 -2.76
N ASP A 130 20.75 1.18 -2.51
CA ASP A 130 21.71 0.08 -2.41
C ASP A 130 22.05 -0.59 -3.77
N GLY A 131 21.48 -0.08 -4.87
CA GLY A 131 21.64 -0.63 -6.20
C GLY A 131 20.69 -1.77 -6.56
N THR A 132 19.86 -2.23 -5.63
CA THR A 132 18.82 -3.24 -5.89
C THR A 132 17.72 -2.66 -6.80
N LEU A 133 17.20 -3.47 -7.71
CA LEU A 133 15.98 -3.14 -8.46
C LEU A 133 14.75 -3.59 -7.70
N ALA A 134 13.78 -2.70 -7.57
CA ALA A 134 12.51 -2.98 -6.92
C ALA A 134 11.34 -2.46 -7.75
N ALA A 135 10.20 -3.14 -7.67
CA ALA A 135 8.94 -2.70 -8.26
C ALA A 135 7.79 -2.94 -7.28
N PHE A 136 6.86 -2.01 -7.20
CA PHE A 136 5.59 -2.22 -6.53
C PHE A 136 4.58 -2.76 -7.54
N LEU A 137 4.15 -3.99 -7.34
CA LEU A 137 3.17 -4.65 -8.19
C LEU A 137 1.88 -4.90 -7.40
N ALA A 138 0.76 -4.59 -8.01
CA ALA A 138 -0.55 -4.90 -7.48
C ALA A 138 -1.47 -5.37 -8.61
N SER A 139 -2.38 -6.29 -8.32
CA SER A 139 -3.47 -6.61 -9.24
C SER A 139 -4.47 -5.46 -9.30
N GLY A 140 -5.20 -5.36 -10.39
CA GLY A 140 -6.22 -4.34 -10.61
C GLY A 140 -6.02 -3.57 -11.91
N ALA A 141 -6.95 -2.65 -12.20
CA ALA A 141 -6.98 -1.88 -13.46
C ALA A 141 -6.88 -2.76 -14.72
N GLY A 142 -7.59 -3.91 -14.71
CA GLY A 142 -7.68 -4.82 -15.85
C GLY A 142 -6.50 -5.78 -16.03
N ALA A 143 -5.44 -5.70 -15.20
CA ALA A 143 -4.28 -6.59 -15.28
C ALA A 143 -4.14 -7.47 -14.03
N ALA A 144 -3.80 -8.74 -14.22
CA ALA A 144 -3.43 -9.64 -13.14
C ALA A 144 -2.02 -9.33 -12.63
N LEU A 145 -1.72 -9.72 -11.39
CA LEU A 145 -0.39 -9.55 -10.82
C LEU A 145 0.69 -10.28 -11.64
N ALA A 146 0.35 -11.47 -12.13
CA ALA A 146 1.25 -12.27 -12.97
C ALA A 146 1.64 -11.53 -14.28
N ASP A 147 0.67 -10.90 -14.95
CA ASP A 147 0.92 -10.15 -16.19
C ASP A 147 1.88 -8.99 -15.93
N ARG A 148 1.71 -8.30 -14.80
CA ARG A 148 2.58 -7.20 -14.41
C ARG A 148 3.98 -7.67 -14.05
N PHE A 149 4.09 -8.83 -13.40
CA PHE A 149 5.37 -9.44 -13.08
C PHE A 149 6.12 -9.86 -14.34
N ILE A 150 5.45 -10.57 -15.27
CA ILE A 150 6.03 -10.97 -16.54
C ILE A 150 6.51 -9.76 -17.34
N GLY A 151 5.74 -8.66 -17.34
CA GLY A 151 6.11 -7.41 -18.02
C GLY A 151 7.33 -6.69 -17.44
N LEU A 152 7.87 -7.11 -16.30
CA LEU A 152 9.13 -6.59 -15.74
C LEU A 152 10.36 -7.43 -16.10
N VAL A 153 10.15 -8.60 -16.69
CA VAL A 153 11.24 -9.52 -17.04
C VAL A 153 11.53 -9.38 -18.51
N ASP A 154 12.71 -8.83 -18.83
CA ASP A 154 13.13 -8.59 -20.21
C ASP A 154 13.55 -9.87 -20.96
N GLU A 155 13.78 -10.97 -20.24
CA GLU A 155 14.18 -12.25 -20.78
C GLU A 155 13.06 -13.30 -20.67
N PRO A 156 13.01 -14.29 -21.59
CA PRO A 156 12.05 -15.38 -21.50
C PRO A 156 12.19 -16.15 -20.18
N ILE A 157 11.08 -16.27 -19.44
CA ILE A 157 11.04 -17.09 -18.22
C ILE A 157 10.94 -18.57 -18.64
N HIS A 158 12.04 -19.30 -18.52
CA HIS A 158 12.10 -20.72 -18.86
C HIS A 158 11.61 -21.65 -17.73
N ARG A 159 11.59 -21.19 -16.49
CA ARG A 159 11.05 -21.88 -15.32
C ARG A 159 10.58 -20.88 -14.26
N LEU A 160 9.45 -21.17 -13.67
CA LEU A 160 8.96 -20.59 -12.40
C LEU A 160 9.06 -21.66 -11.32
#